data_1a61ba79bf6d210c8e75db1769418f3a
#
_entry.id   1a61ba79bf6d210c8e75db1769418f3a
#
_cell.length_a   1.000
_cell.length_b   1.000
_cell.length_c   1.000
_cell.angle_alpha   90.00
_cell.angle_beta   90.00
_cell.angle_gamma   90.00
#
_symmetry.space_group_name_H-M   'P 1'
#
loop_
_entity.id
_entity.type
_entity.pdbx_description
1 polymer ?
#
loop_
_entity_poly.entity_id
_entity_poly.type
_entity_poly.pdbx_seq_one_letter_code
_entity_poly.pdbx_strand_id
1 'polypeptide(L)'
;MNKEQQKRVAAIHDLSGFGKCSLTVALPILSAAGIETSALPTAILSTHTGGILGYTYRDLTEDMRPFMKHWKELDIRFDAVYSGLDLSSN
;
A
#
# COMPACT_ATOMS: atom_id res chain seq x y z
N MET A 1 24.22 -1.97 7.01
CA MET A 1 23.40 -3.10 6.49
C MET A 1 23.58 -3.22 4.99
N ASN A 2 23.71 -4.42 4.53
CA ASN A 2 23.87 -4.69 3.10
C ASN A 2 22.51 -4.58 2.41
N LYS A 3 22.40 -3.69 1.43
CA LYS A 3 21.14 -3.49 0.71
C LYS A 3 20.67 -4.74 0.01
N GLU A 4 21.59 -5.57 -0.42
CA GLU A 4 21.22 -6.80 -1.12
C GLU A 4 20.45 -7.77 -0.24
N GLN A 5 20.58 -7.62 1.06
CA GLN A 5 19.87 -8.47 2.01
C GLN A 5 18.56 -7.88 2.48
N GLN A 6 18.27 -6.65 2.07
CA GLN A 6 17.05 -6.02 2.47
C GLN A 6 15.88 -6.61 1.71
N LYS A 7 14.85 -7.01 2.43
CA LYS A 7 13.63 -7.50 1.81
C LYS A 7 12.86 -6.34 1.20
N ARG A 8 12.21 -6.61 0.10
CA ARG A 8 11.42 -5.63 -0.62
C ARG A 8 10.00 -6.14 -0.74
N VAL A 9 9.06 -5.32 -0.29
CA VAL A 9 7.64 -5.69 -0.20
C VAL A 9 6.81 -4.66 -0.95
N ALA A 10 5.83 -5.15 -1.70
CA ALA A 10 4.81 -4.27 -2.27
C ALA A 10 3.60 -4.29 -1.33
N ALA A 11 3.21 -3.12 -0.85
CA ALA A 11 2.06 -2.98 0.03
C ALA A 11 0.88 -2.48 -0.78
N ILE A 12 -0.13 -3.32 -0.91
CA ILE A 12 -1.33 -3.03 -1.69
C ILE A 12 -2.45 -2.74 -0.71
N HIS A 13 -2.83 -1.48 -0.59
CA HIS A 13 -3.81 -1.06 0.39
C HIS A 13 -4.36 0.31 0.01
N ASP A 14 -5.46 0.70 0.62
CA ASP A 14 -5.94 2.07 0.46
C ASP A 14 -5.07 3.05 1.23
N LEU A 15 -5.23 4.32 0.95
CA LEU A 15 -4.51 5.38 1.62
C LEU A 15 -5.52 6.37 2.17
N SER A 16 -5.57 6.47 3.49
CA SER A 16 -6.44 7.43 4.18
C SER A 16 -5.61 8.60 4.66
N GLY A 17 -6.06 9.81 4.34
CA GLY A 17 -5.32 11.00 4.71
C GLY A 17 -5.35 11.28 6.19
N PHE A 18 -6.51 11.07 6.82
CA PHE A 18 -6.67 11.29 8.25
C PHE A 18 -7.05 9.96 8.90
N GLY A 19 -6.40 9.64 10.02
CA GLY A 19 -6.65 8.41 10.72
C GLY A 19 -5.46 7.48 10.58
N LYS A 20 -5.36 6.55 11.52
CA LYS A 20 -4.22 5.65 11.57
C LYS A 20 -4.63 4.26 11.12
N CYS A 21 -4.85 4.13 9.82
CA CYS A 21 -5.18 2.83 9.25
C CYS A 21 -4.66 2.80 7.81
N SER A 22 -4.73 1.63 7.18
CA SER A 22 -4.34 1.43 5.80
C SER A 22 -2.83 1.66 5.60
N LEU A 23 -2.42 2.21 4.49
CA LEU A 23 -1.00 2.41 4.20
C LEU A 23 -0.30 3.30 5.21
N THR A 24 -1.01 4.24 5.81
CA THR A 24 -0.40 5.14 6.78
C THR A 24 0.06 4.40 8.04
N VAL A 25 -0.51 3.24 8.30
CA VAL A 25 -0.07 2.38 9.41
C VAL A 25 0.95 1.36 8.92
N ALA A 26 0.68 0.73 7.79
CA ALA A 26 1.51 -0.37 7.30
C ALA A 26 2.93 0.09 6.96
N LEU A 27 3.06 1.26 6.31
CA LEU A 27 4.36 1.71 5.84
C LEU A 27 5.36 1.94 6.98
N PRO A 28 5.00 2.69 8.05
CA PRO A 28 5.95 2.87 9.13
C PRO A 28 6.33 1.58 9.82
N ILE A 29 5.38 0.66 9.98
CA ILE A 29 5.65 -0.61 10.65
C ILE A 29 6.63 -1.44 9.85
N LEU A 30 6.42 -1.55 8.55
CA LEU A 30 7.31 -2.32 7.69
C LEU A 30 8.69 -1.67 7.62
N SER A 31 8.73 -0.35 7.54
CA SER A 31 10.00 0.37 7.51
C SER A 31 10.78 0.16 8.79
N ALA A 32 10.11 0.21 9.94
CA ALA A 32 10.76 -0.01 11.23
C ALA A 32 11.33 -1.42 11.33
N ALA A 33 10.76 -2.37 10.60
CA ALA A 33 11.26 -3.73 10.58
C ALA A 33 12.40 -3.92 9.59
N GLY A 34 12.86 -2.85 8.96
CA GLY A 34 13.98 -2.93 8.01
C GLY A 34 13.57 -3.41 6.63
N ILE A 35 12.29 -3.29 6.31
CA ILE A 35 11.76 -3.75 5.03
C ILE A 35 11.56 -2.56 4.10
N GLU A 36 12.12 -2.66 2.90
CA GLU A 36 11.88 -1.64 1.88
C GLU A 36 10.49 -1.87 1.32
N THR A 37 9.63 -0.87 1.42
CA THR A 37 8.22 -1.03 1.07
C THR A 37 7.83 -0.04 -0.02
N SER A 38 7.22 -0.58 -1.07
CA SER A 38 6.66 0.23 -2.15
C SER A 38 5.14 0.17 -2.05
N ALA A 39 4.51 1.31 -2.19
CA ALA A 39 3.07 1.42 -2.02
C ALA A 39 2.34 1.33 -3.35
N LEU A 40 1.31 0.50 -3.39
CA LEU A 40 0.38 0.44 -4.50
C LEU A 40 -1.01 0.74 -3.94
N PRO A 41 -1.42 2.01 -3.95
CA PRO A 41 -2.70 2.36 -3.36
C PRO A 41 -3.87 1.87 -4.21
N THR A 42 -4.86 1.29 -3.54
CA THR A 42 -6.07 0.80 -4.20
C THR A 42 -7.15 1.86 -4.25
N ALA A 43 -7.07 2.82 -3.36
CA ALA A 43 -8.05 3.91 -3.26
C ALA A 43 -7.45 5.01 -2.40
N ILE A 44 -7.93 6.21 -2.59
CA ILE A 44 -7.55 7.36 -1.76
C ILE A 44 -8.80 7.85 -1.04
N LEU A 45 -8.69 8.02 0.26
CA LEU A 45 -9.78 8.52 1.09
C LEU A 45 -9.30 9.71 1.90
N SER A 46 -10.21 10.65 2.19
CA SER A 46 -9.84 11.78 3.02
C SER A 46 -9.59 11.35 4.46
N THR A 47 -10.36 10.35 4.93
CA THR A 47 -10.22 9.81 6.28
C THR A 47 -10.49 8.32 6.23
N HIS A 48 -10.19 7.62 7.36
CA HIS A 48 -10.71 6.26 7.49
C HIS A 48 -12.23 6.33 7.60
N THR A 49 -12.90 5.23 7.34
CA THR A 49 -14.36 5.23 7.21
C THR A 49 -15.10 4.89 8.48
N GLY A 50 -14.41 4.35 9.48
CA GLY A 50 -15.08 3.91 10.70
C GLY A 50 -15.54 5.10 11.52
N GLY A 51 -16.86 5.28 11.63
CA GLY A 51 -17.43 6.33 12.46
C GLY A 51 -17.35 7.72 11.89
N ILE A 52 -16.86 7.91 10.67
CA ILE A 52 -16.74 9.22 10.05
C ILE A 52 -17.59 9.26 8.81
N LEU A 53 -18.43 10.29 8.73
CA LEU A 53 -19.29 10.46 7.57
C LEU A 53 -18.75 11.58 6.67
N GLY A 54 -19.19 11.53 5.42
CA GLY A 54 -18.85 12.62 4.49
C GLY A 54 -17.43 12.57 3.96
N TYR A 55 -16.73 11.46 4.15
CA TYR A 55 -15.37 11.33 3.61
C TYR A 55 -15.39 11.29 2.09
N THR A 56 -14.28 11.70 1.49
CA THR A 56 -14.13 11.60 0.05
C THR A 56 -13.43 10.29 -0.28
N TYR A 57 -13.73 9.77 -1.45
CA TYR A 57 -13.23 8.47 -1.86
C TYR A 57 -12.91 8.49 -3.35
N ARG A 58 -11.77 7.96 -3.70
CA ARG A 58 -11.43 7.77 -5.12
C ARG A 58 -10.83 6.39 -5.30
N ASP A 59 -11.48 5.60 -6.14
CA ASP A 59 -11.01 4.27 -6.47
C ASP A 59 -9.85 4.36 -7.46
N LEU A 60 -8.79 3.63 -7.21
CA LEU A 60 -7.59 3.63 -8.04
C LEU A 60 -7.37 2.29 -8.73
N THR A 61 -8.41 1.46 -8.81
CA THR A 61 -8.25 0.13 -9.41
C THR A 61 -7.66 0.21 -10.81
N GLU A 62 -8.11 1.17 -11.61
CA GLU A 62 -7.62 1.28 -12.98
C GLU A 62 -6.18 1.77 -13.05
N ASP A 63 -5.67 2.36 -11.98
CA ASP A 63 -4.29 2.83 -11.94
C ASP A 63 -3.32 1.75 -11.50
N MET A 64 -3.82 0.67 -10.92
CA MET A 64 -2.95 -0.37 -10.38
C MET A 64 -2.17 -1.08 -11.48
N ARG A 65 -2.82 -1.37 -12.59
CA ARG A 65 -2.16 -2.07 -13.67
C ARG A 65 -1.03 -1.24 -14.31
N PRO A 66 -1.24 0.05 -14.60
CA PRO A 66 -0.13 0.89 -15.06
C PRO A 66 1.01 0.98 -14.06
N PHE A 67 0.72 1.05 -12.75
CA PHE A 67 1.75 1.04 -11.71
C PHE A 67 2.62 -0.21 -11.84
N MET A 68 1.96 -1.36 -11.87
CA MET A 68 2.67 -2.63 -11.91
C MET A 68 3.45 -2.79 -13.21
N LYS A 69 2.88 -2.33 -14.31
CA LYS A 69 3.56 -2.40 -15.59
C LYS A 69 4.84 -1.57 -15.57
N HIS A 70 4.75 -0.35 -15.03
CA HIS A 70 5.92 0.52 -14.96
C HIS A 70 6.99 -0.07 -14.05
N TRP A 71 6.58 -0.62 -12.91
CA TRP A 71 7.54 -1.26 -12.01
C TRP A 71 8.24 -2.43 -12.68
N LYS A 72 7.51 -3.18 -13.48
CA LYS A 72 8.10 -4.29 -14.21
C LYS A 72 9.10 -3.81 -15.25
N GLU A 73 8.79 -2.71 -15.93
CA GLU A 73 9.70 -2.12 -16.90
C GLU A 73 10.98 -1.63 -16.25
N LEU A 74 10.89 -1.21 -14.99
CA LEU A 74 12.06 -0.80 -14.22
C LEU A 74 12.78 -1.99 -13.58
N ASP A 75 12.30 -3.19 -13.83
CA ASP A 75 12.85 -4.43 -13.27
C ASP A 75 12.85 -4.42 -11.74
N ILE A 76 11.83 -3.81 -11.14
CA ILE A 76 11.66 -3.83 -9.70
C ILE A 76 11.04 -5.16 -9.32
N ARG A 77 11.67 -5.86 -8.39
CA ARG A 77 11.20 -7.16 -7.93
C ARG A 77 10.91 -7.10 -6.45
N PHE A 78 9.92 -7.88 -6.05
CA PHE A 78 9.49 -7.94 -4.67
C PHE A 78 9.65 -9.33 -4.11
N ASP A 79 10.07 -9.41 -2.85
CA ASP A 79 10.16 -10.67 -2.14
C ASP A 79 8.80 -11.13 -1.66
N ALA A 80 7.90 -10.18 -1.42
CA ALA A 80 6.58 -10.51 -0.92
C ALA A 80 5.62 -9.38 -1.23
N VAL A 81 4.34 -9.69 -1.09
CA VAL A 81 3.26 -8.72 -1.25
C VAL A 81 2.49 -8.69 0.05
N TYR A 82 2.36 -7.51 0.63
CA TYR A 82 1.49 -7.30 1.77
C TYR A 82 0.21 -6.67 1.23
N SER A 83 -0.90 -7.35 1.41
CA SER A 83 -2.18 -6.85 0.95
C SER A 83 -3.07 -6.56 2.13
N GLY A 84 -3.49 -5.31 2.22
CA GLY A 84 -4.48 -4.93 3.21
C GLY A 84 -5.88 -5.04 2.68
N LEU A 85 -6.04 -5.55 1.48
CA LEU A 85 -7.37 -5.83 1.00
C LEU A 85 -8.03 -6.78 1.96
N ASP A 86 -9.26 -6.47 2.28
CA ASP A 86 -9.96 -7.30 3.23
C ASP A 86 -10.42 -8.56 2.54
N LEU A 87 -9.60 -9.57 2.65
CA LEU A 87 -9.92 -10.85 2.03
C LEU A 87 -11.06 -11.55 2.72
N SER A 88 -11.33 -11.17 3.95
CA SER A 88 -12.45 -11.76 4.67
C SER A 88 -13.78 -11.26 4.14
N SER A 89 -13.79 -10.16 3.42
CA SER A 89 -15.01 -9.65 2.83
C SER A 89 -15.40 -10.41 1.57
N ASN A 90 -14.54 -11.24 1.10
CA ASN A 90 -14.78 -11.99 -0.12
C ASN A 90 -15.52 -13.27 0.15
#